data_6da05c3a65ae687beb5e4d0ef876435c
#
_entry.id   6da05c3a65ae687beb5e4d0ef876435c
#
_cell.length_a   1.000
_cell.length_b   1.000
_cell.length_c   1.000
_cell.angle_alpha   90.00
_cell.angle_beta   90.00
_cell.angle_gamma   90.00
#
_symmetry.space_group_name_H-M   'P 1'
#
loop_
_entity.id
_entity.type
_entity.pdbx_description
1 polymer ?
#
loop_
_entity_poly.entity_id
_entity_poly.type
_entity_poly.pdbx_seq_one_letter_code
_entity_poly.pdbx_strand_id
1 'polypeptide(L)'
;MTRAAMAAALAIVVAATAACGSDDDPAPATPVEPAIDLSKLDTGNLPTEPKHYDKAADPQLARIVQAERLANYIPLPVEVNPEIKYPAPAVSAAVRPFIDLGSSAIKLRAKADPAALAAAAPGFLSGFVTTGSSDPTPDLSYEYENLVLMFTDEGAAKAAAPALGQVDFDAIGGSRRLGIDKYPDAFVYLDTSYDFNAGVRSWYATGRFVIFTYVWDNVMAETGVSDPAKLTARVQLGLDAIPPALAKFPAIPADQLTEQQVDMDGVLGRSLPTVAVDQSERGIPGVYDRHGGLQLFPGDEAATLFEQTGVDRVAFNGGSVFRARDAAGAAAIVAARSATSRTFRPAESPVNLPNAQCRKYSGPIKLSISYYCYVTHGRYAAEVAANQLLDAQQRISAQYARLVNADK
;
A
#
# COMPACT_ATOMS: atom_id res chain seq x y z
N MET A 1 -33.21 -11.71 56.22
CA MET A 1 -32.13 -11.27 57.12
C MET A 1 -31.43 -10.09 56.52
N THR A 2 -31.76 -8.95 57.03
CA THR A 2 -31.31 -7.57 56.69
C THR A 2 -29.85 -7.34 57.08
N ARG A 3 -29.05 -6.72 56.24
CA ARG A 3 -27.92 -5.90 56.64
C ARG A 3 -27.78 -4.68 55.73
N ALA A 4 -27.73 -3.56 56.41
CA ALA A 4 -27.85 -2.21 55.97
C ALA A 4 -26.61 -1.65 55.25
N ALA A 5 -26.88 -0.66 54.42
CA ALA A 5 -25.93 0.23 53.76
C ALA A 5 -25.33 1.24 54.77
N MET A 6 -24.04 1.59 54.60
CA MET A 6 -23.46 2.79 55.17
C MET A 6 -22.82 3.60 54.03
N ALA A 7 -23.46 4.72 53.71
CA ALA A 7 -22.93 5.75 52.86
C ALA A 7 -22.12 6.75 53.72
N ALA A 8 -20.85 7.00 53.36
CA ALA A 8 -20.05 8.09 53.91
C ALA A 8 -19.96 9.22 52.89
N ALA A 9 -20.61 10.33 53.20
CA ALA A 9 -20.52 11.56 52.43
C ALA A 9 -19.29 12.37 52.88
N LEU A 10 -18.36 12.67 51.97
CA LEU A 10 -17.26 13.60 52.22
C LEU A 10 -17.63 14.95 51.57
N ALA A 11 -17.87 15.94 52.40
CA ALA A 11 -18.09 17.32 51.94
C ALA A 11 -16.74 18.02 51.76
N ILE A 12 -16.45 18.46 50.56
CA ILE A 12 -15.29 19.33 50.24
C ILE A 12 -15.80 20.77 50.21
N VAL A 13 -15.28 21.58 51.12
CA VAL A 13 -15.48 23.04 51.18
C VAL A 13 -14.58 23.69 50.13
N VAL A 14 -15.18 24.34 49.13
CA VAL A 14 -14.46 25.19 48.16
C VAL A 14 -14.43 26.60 48.72
N ALA A 15 -13.26 27.09 49.10
CA ALA A 15 -13.03 28.50 49.42
C ALA A 15 -12.68 29.24 48.11
N ALA A 16 -13.58 30.09 47.65
CA ALA A 16 -13.31 30.99 46.53
C ALA A 16 -12.54 32.22 47.04
N THR A 17 -11.28 32.34 46.66
CA THR A 17 -10.54 33.60 46.73
C THR A 17 -10.45 34.20 45.33
N ALA A 18 -11.19 35.33 45.11
CA ALA A 18 -11.02 36.17 43.94
C ALA A 18 -9.70 36.93 44.07
N ALA A 19 -8.76 36.67 43.17
CA ALA A 19 -7.60 37.53 42.92
C ALA A 19 -7.61 37.88 41.42
N CYS A 20 -7.87 39.16 41.09
CA CYS A 20 -7.54 39.72 39.80
C CYS A 20 -6.02 39.84 39.67
N GLY A 21 -5.45 39.11 38.74
CA GLY A 21 -4.06 39.21 38.31
C GLY A 21 -4.04 38.76 36.84
N SER A 22 -3.68 39.67 35.96
CA SER A 22 -3.37 39.41 34.57
C SER A 22 -2.03 38.66 34.54
N ASP A 23 -2.08 37.36 34.40
CA ASP A 23 -0.89 36.54 34.09
C ASP A 23 -1.14 35.85 32.78
N ASP A 24 -0.33 36.21 31.79
CA ASP A 24 -0.10 35.42 30.59
C ASP A 24 0.49 34.07 31.03
N ASP A 25 -0.35 33.05 31.20
CA ASP A 25 0.13 31.70 31.39
C ASP A 25 0.89 31.27 30.12
N PRO A 26 2.20 30.98 30.23
CA PRO A 26 2.93 30.46 29.10
C PRO A 26 2.30 29.12 28.70
N ALA A 27 1.92 29.00 27.43
CA ALA A 27 1.48 27.74 26.87
C ALA A 27 2.41 26.61 27.30
N PRO A 28 1.91 25.41 27.66
CA PRO A 28 2.74 24.32 28.12
C PRO A 28 3.84 24.07 27.09
N ALA A 29 5.09 24.24 27.53
CA ALA A 29 6.27 24.04 26.69
C ALA A 29 6.21 22.62 26.11
N THR A 30 6.15 22.54 24.79
CA THR A 30 6.30 21.26 24.08
C THR A 30 7.57 20.61 24.58
N PRO A 31 7.56 19.33 25.01
CA PRO A 31 8.78 18.65 25.42
C PRO A 31 9.80 18.74 24.30
N VAL A 32 10.90 19.45 24.54
CA VAL A 32 12.02 19.50 23.61
C VAL A 32 12.66 18.11 23.66
N GLU A 33 12.47 17.32 22.60
CA GLU A 33 13.19 16.05 22.45
C GLU A 33 14.70 16.36 22.58
N PRO A 34 15.46 15.56 23.37
CA PRO A 34 16.90 15.77 23.47
C PRO A 34 17.53 15.69 22.08
N ALA A 35 18.31 16.69 21.73
CA ALA A 35 18.97 16.74 20.42
C ALA A 35 19.87 15.52 20.25
N ILE A 36 19.55 14.67 19.29
CA ILE A 36 20.32 13.48 18.95
C ILE A 36 21.56 13.90 18.16
N ASP A 37 22.72 13.48 18.63
CA ASP A 37 23.99 13.72 17.94
C ASP A 37 24.14 12.77 16.76
N LEU A 38 23.87 13.28 15.54
CA LEU A 38 23.91 12.51 14.31
C LEU A 38 25.28 11.86 14.04
N SER A 39 26.37 12.46 14.55
CA SER A 39 27.72 11.94 14.34
C SER A 39 28.00 10.64 15.10
N LYS A 40 27.17 10.31 16.08
CA LYS A 40 27.28 9.10 16.90
C LYS A 40 26.37 7.97 16.41
N LEU A 41 25.55 8.21 15.40
CA LEU A 41 24.68 7.19 14.85
C LEU A 41 25.50 6.19 14.01
N ASP A 42 25.29 4.89 14.27
CA ASP A 42 25.79 3.85 13.36
C ASP A 42 24.82 3.74 12.17
N THR A 43 25.18 4.34 11.06
CA THR A 43 24.44 4.31 9.80
C THR A 43 24.99 3.28 8.81
N GLY A 44 26.04 2.55 9.17
CA GLY A 44 26.80 1.74 8.21
C GLY A 44 27.27 2.60 7.03
N ASN A 45 27.10 2.06 5.83
CA ASN A 45 27.42 2.78 4.57
C ASN A 45 26.18 3.41 3.92
N LEU A 46 25.10 3.60 4.66
CA LEU A 46 23.83 4.09 4.11
C LEU A 46 23.85 5.63 4.01
N PRO A 47 23.24 6.22 2.96
CA PRO A 47 23.23 7.66 2.77
C PRO A 47 22.33 8.36 3.78
N THR A 48 22.83 9.42 4.40
CA THR A 48 22.13 10.22 5.40
C THR A 48 21.58 11.54 4.87
N GLU A 49 22.03 11.96 3.67
CA GLU A 49 21.54 13.18 3.04
C GLU A 49 20.24 12.91 2.26
N PRO A 50 19.26 13.82 2.27
CA PRO A 50 18.08 13.72 1.45
C PRO A 50 18.46 13.73 -0.04
N LYS A 51 17.68 13.00 -0.83
CA LYS A 51 17.85 13.02 -2.28
C LYS A 51 16.89 14.05 -2.88
N HIS A 52 17.43 14.94 -3.70
CA HIS A 52 16.57 15.77 -4.55
C HIS A 52 16.18 14.99 -5.80
N TYR A 53 14.89 15.02 -6.13
CA TYR A 53 14.35 14.42 -7.35
C TYR A 53 13.83 15.54 -8.25
N ASP A 54 14.35 15.57 -9.45
CA ASP A 54 13.85 16.44 -10.52
C ASP A 54 12.63 15.83 -11.22
N LYS A 55 12.27 16.37 -12.36
CA LYS A 55 11.28 15.78 -13.25
C LYS A 55 11.71 14.40 -13.74
N ALA A 56 10.75 13.58 -14.14
CA ALA A 56 10.95 12.22 -14.64
C ALA A 56 11.49 12.24 -16.08
N ALA A 57 12.69 12.82 -16.28
CA ALA A 57 13.30 13.01 -17.61
C ALA A 57 13.56 11.68 -18.37
N ASP A 58 13.74 10.58 -17.64
CA ASP A 58 13.83 9.24 -18.22
C ASP A 58 12.42 8.70 -18.55
N PRO A 59 12.16 8.24 -19.80
CA PRO A 59 10.85 7.74 -20.19
C PRO A 59 10.35 6.54 -19.39
N GLN A 60 11.22 5.66 -18.90
CA GLN A 60 10.82 4.54 -18.05
C GLN A 60 10.40 5.04 -16.67
N LEU A 61 11.18 5.95 -16.09
CA LEU A 61 10.81 6.59 -14.82
C LEU A 61 9.49 7.36 -14.95
N ALA A 62 9.27 8.06 -16.04
CA ALA A 62 8.01 8.77 -16.31
C ALA A 62 6.80 7.82 -16.35
N ARG A 63 6.95 6.63 -16.93
CA ARG A 63 5.92 5.58 -16.95
C ARG A 63 5.68 5.01 -15.54
N ILE A 64 6.74 4.84 -14.73
CA ILE A 64 6.63 4.41 -13.33
C ILE A 64 5.85 5.43 -12.51
N VAL A 65 6.20 6.72 -12.61
CA VAL A 65 5.48 7.81 -11.92
C VAL A 65 4.00 7.84 -12.29
N GLN A 66 3.67 7.58 -13.56
CA GLN A 66 2.27 7.47 -13.97
C GLN A 66 1.58 6.25 -13.34
N ALA A 67 2.27 5.11 -13.26
CA ALA A 67 1.71 3.92 -12.62
C ALA A 67 1.46 4.14 -11.12
N GLU A 68 2.37 4.84 -10.43
CA GLU A 68 2.20 5.21 -9.01
C GLU A 68 1.00 6.14 -8.81
N ARG A 69 0.81 7.10 -9.71
CA ARG A 69 -0.34 8.00 -9.65
C ARG A 69 -1.67 7.27 -9.82
N LEU A 70 -1.72 6.15 -10.56
CA LEU A 70 -2.92 5.32 -10.65
C LEU A 70 -3.41 4.83 -9.29
N ALA A 71 -2.51 4.51 -8.36
CA ALA A 71 -2.85 4.08 -7.01
C ALA A 71 -3.76 5.07 -6.26
N ASN A 72 -3.61 6.36 -6.54
CA ASN A 72 -4.39 7.43 -5.90
C ASN A 72 -5.85 7.48 -6.42
N TYR A 73 -6.15 6.79 -7.52
CA TYR A 73 -7.47 6.82 -8.18
C TYR A 73 -8.15 5.46 -8.29
N ILE A 74 -7.40 4.36 -8.20
CA ILE A 74 -7.98 3.02 -8.23
C ILE A 74 -8.66 2.77 -6.89
N PRO A 75 -9.96 2.43 -6.83
CA PRO A 75 -10.64 2.12 -5.58
C PRO A 75 -9.90 1.04 -4.78
N LEU A 76 -9.82 1.22 -3.48
CA LEU A 76 -9.36 0.16 -2.57
C LEU A 76 -10.27 -1.05 -2.70
N PRO A 77 -9.77 -2.29 -2.49
CA PRO A 77 -10.62 -3.48 -2.55
C PRO A 77 -11.87 -3.40 -1.66
N VAL A 78 -11.76 -2.80 -0.47
CA VAL A 78 -12.89 -2.57 0.45
C VAL A 78 -13.92 -1.55 -0.09
N GLU A 79 -13.50 -0.61 -0.93
CA GLU A 79 -14.40 0.34 -1.60
C GLU A 79 -15.13 -0.31 -2.80
N VAL A 80 -14.54 -1.34 -3.40
CA VAL A 80 -15.20 -2.16 -4.42
C VAL A 80 -16.22 -3.09 -3.78
N ASN A 81 -15.84 -3.80 -2.73
CA ASN A 81 -16.72 -4.66 -1.95
C ASN A 81 -16.34 -4.60 -0.47
N PRO A 82 -17.24 -4.14 0.43
CA PRO A 82 -16.99 -4.07 1.87
C PRO A 82 -16.63 -5.40 2.55
N GLU A 83 -16.80 -6.54 1.89
CA GLU A 83 -16.32 -7.83 2.37
C GLU A 83 -14.79 -7.95 2.30
N ILE A 84 -14.13 -7.21 1.40
CA ILE A 84 -12.69 -7.33 1.13
C ILE A 84 -11.89 -6.42 2.08
N LYS A 85 -11.80 -6.81 3.35
CA LYS A 85 -11.24 -5.99 4.43
C LYS A 85 -9.78 -6.30 4.75
N TYR A 86 -9.27 -7.43 4.25
CA TYR A 86 -7.99 -7.95 4.65
C TYR A 86 -6.98 -7.86 3.50
N PRO A 87 -5.67 -7.76 3.80
CA PRO A 87 -4.65 -7.91 2.77
C PRO A 87 -4.74 -9.30 2.14
N ALA A 88 -4.48 -9.38 0.85
CA ALA A 88 -4.37 -10.67 0.17
C ALA A 88 -3.24 -11.52 0.78
N PRO A 89 -3.31 -12.85 0.68
CA PRO A 89 -2.23 -13.75 1.09
C PRO A 89 -0.88 -13.37 0.46
N ALA A 90 0.22 -13.69 1.13
CA ALA A 90 1.57 -13.24 0.76
C ALA A 90 1.96 -13.55 -0.70
N VAL A 91 1.41 -14.60 -1.30
CA VAL A 91 1.69 -14.98 -2.70
C VAL A 91 1.09 -13.99 -3.69
N SER A 92 -0.13 -13.49 -3.40
CA SER A 92 -0.88 -12.55 -4.25
C SER A 92 -0.79 -11.09 -3.78
N ALA A 93 -0.16 -10.84 -2.62
CA ALA A 93 -0.11 -9.53 -1.97
C ALA A 93 0.73 -8.46 -2.69
N ALA A 94 1.34 -8.75 -3.84
CA ALA A 94 2.21 -7.80 -4.53
C ALA A 94 1.42 -6.64 -5.16
N VAL A 95 1.15 -5.62 -4.36
CA VAL A 95 0.62 -4.32 -4.79
C VAL A 95 1.78 -3.47 -5.28
N ARG A 96 1.77 -3.07 -6.54
CA ARG A 96 2.88 -2.33 -7.14
C ARG A 96 2.52 -1.65 -8.46
N PRO A 97 3.26 -0.57 -8.84
CA PRO A 97 3.30 -0.09 -10.20
C PRO A 97 4.08 -1.08 -11.10
N PHE A 98 3.74 -1.13 -12.39
CA PHE A 98 4.49 -1.89 -13.40
C PHE A 98 4.45 -1.19 -14.77
N ILE A 99 5.52 -1.39 -15.55
CA ILE A 99 5.67 -0.83 -16.90
C ILE A 99 5.98 -1.89 -17.95
N ASP A 100 5.93 -3.16 -17.57
CA ASP A 100 6.26 -4.31 -18.41
C ASP A 100 5.25 -5.44 -18.15
N LEU A 101 4.68 -5.99 -19.24
CA LEU A 101 3.77 -7.13 -19.19
C LEU A 101 4.49 -8.45 -18.86
N GLY A 102 5.81 -8.47 -18.88
CA GLY A 102 6.64 -9.55 -18.34
C GLY A 102 6.95 -9.47 -16.85
N SER A 103 6.46 -8.43 -16.16
CA SER A 103 6.67 -8.24 -14.72
C SER A 103 5.97 -9.31 -13.88
N SER A 104 6.42 -9.51 -12.64
CA SER A 104 5.75 -10.40 -11.69
C SER A 104 4.30 -9.97 -11.39
N ALA A 105 3.98 -8.69 -11.55
CA ALA A 105 2.61 -8.18 -11.43
C ALA A 105 1.63 -8.90 -12.37
N ILE A 106 2.06 -9.15 -13.60
CA ILE A 106 1.28 -9.86 -14.62
C ILE A 106 1.46 -11.39 -14.48
N LYS A 107 2.69 -11.88 -14.37
CA LYS A 107 3.01 -13.32 -14.34
C LYS A 107 2.33 -14.10 -13.22
N LEU A 108 2.05 -13.45 -12.10
CA LEU A 108 1.33 -14.08 -11.00
C LEU A 108 -0.17 -14.24 -11.29
N ARG A 109 -0.70 -13.55 -12.31
CA ARG A 109 -2.14 -13.38 -12.53
C ARG A 109 -2.62 -13.83 -13.90
N ALA A 110 -1.88 -13.55 -14.96
CA ALA A 110 -2.16 -14.05 -16.30
C ALA A 110 -1.40 -15.36 -16.55
N LYS A 111 -1.98 -16.25 -17.34
CA LYS A 111 -1.37 -17.54 -17.74
C LYS A 111 -0.67 -17.47 -19.09
N ALA A 112 -1.02 -16.47 -19.89
CA ALA A 112 -0.43 -16.26 -21.19
C ALA A 112 1.07 -15.91 -21.09
N ASP A 113 1.81 -16.29 -22.12
CA ASP A 113 3.21 -15.90 -22.28
C ASP A 113 3.35 -14.36 -22.32
N PRO A 114 4.33 -13.77 -21.64
CA PRO A 114 4.54 -12.32 -21.60
C PRO A 114 4.73 -11.69 -23.00
N ALA A 115 5.37 -12.38 -23.94
CA ALA A 115 5.57 -11.88 -25.28
C ALA A 115 4.24 -11.85 -26.05
N ALA A 116 3.37 -12.84 -25.85
CA ALA A 116 2.02 -12.86 -26.41
C ALA A 116 1.13 -11.75 -25.84
N LEU A 117 1.20 -11.51 -24.53
CA LEU A 117 0.51 -10.39 -23.89
C LEU A 117 1.01 -9.04 -24.42
N ALA A 118 2.32 -8.87 -24.58
CA ALA A 118 2.91 -7.66 -25.12
C ALA A 118 2.48 -7.41 -26.57
N ALA A 119 2.41 -8.45 -27.39
CA ALA A 119 1.92 -8.38 -28.76
C ALA A 119 0.42 -8.03 -28.84
N ALA A 120 -0.38 -8.48 -27.87
CA ALA A 120 -1.81 -8.20 -27.78
C ALA A 120 -2.13 -6.78 -27.25
N ALA A 121 -1.13 -6.06 -26.71
CA ALA A 121 -1.31 -4.77 -26.04
C ALA A 121 -0.42 -3.66 -26.63
N PRO A 122 -0.44 -3.38 -27.93
CA PRO A 122 0.30 -2.28 -28.49
C PRO A 122 -0.20 -0.96 -27.86
N GLY A 123 0.73 -0.05 -27.53
CA GLY A 123 0.39 1.20 -26.87
C GLY A 123 0.24 1.10 -25.34
N PHE A 124 0.53 -0.04 -24.71
CA PHE A 124 0.61 -0.16 -23.24
C PHE A 124 1.69 0.77 -22.69
N LEU A 125 1.34 1.56 -21.70
CA LEU A 125 2.26 2.50 -21.03
C LEU A 125 2.70 1.99 -19.66
N SER A 126 1.78 1.77 -18.77
CA SER A 126 2.06 1.40 -17.39
C SER A 126 0.79 0.83 -16.72
N GLY A 127 0.93 0.30 -15.52
CA GLY A 127 -0.22 -0.18 -14.77
C GLY A 127 0.06 -0.24 -13.28
N PHE A 128 -1.00 -0.52 -12.53
CA PHE A 128 -0.95 -0.70 -11.09
C PHE A 128 -1.80 -1.90 -10.67
N VAL A 129 -1.31 -2.64 -9.68
CA VAL A 129 -2.01 -3.80 -9.10
C VAL A 129 -2.57 -3.42 -7.74
N THR A 130 -3.83 -3.78 -7.49
CA THR A 130 -4.45 -3.75 -6.17
C THR A 130 -5.01 -5.11 -5.81
N THR A 131 -4.90 -5.52 -4.56
CA THR A 131 -5.29 -6.86 -4.10
C THR A 131 -5.93 -6.80 -2.72
N GLY A 132 -6.84 -7.72 -2.44
CA GLY A 132 -7.46 -7.86 -1.13
C GLY A 132 -8.09 -9.24 -0.92
N SER A 133 -8.48 -9.52 0.31
CA SER A 133 -9.08 -10.78 0.74
C SER A 133 -10.31 -10.53 1.63
N SER A 134 -11.27 -11.43 1.56
CA SER A 134 -12.50 -11.34 2.36
C SER A 134 -12.38 -11.89 3.78
N ASP A 135 -11.32 -12.67 4.06
CA ASP A 135 -11.07 -13.25 5.39
C ASP A 135 -9.55 -13.28 5.66
N PRO A 136 -9.10 -13.13 6.92
CA PRO A 136 -7.69 -13.24 7.26
C PRO A 136 -7.16 -14.68 7.19
N THR A 137 -8.07 -15.68 7.19
CA THR A 137 -7.75 -17.10 7.01
C THR A 137 -7.87 -17.43 5.52
N PRO A 138 -6.78 -17.77 4.82
CA PRO A 138 -6.82 -17.99 3.37
C PRO A 138 -7.90 -18.98 2.94
N ASP A 139 -8.00 -20.15 3.57
CA ASP A 139 -8.94 -21.21 3.19
C ASP A 139 -10.44 -20.83 3.35
N LEU A 140 -10.73 -19.77 4.11
CA LEU A 140 -12.09 -19.23 4.32
C LEU A 140 -12.38 -18.00 3.47
N SER A 141 -11.44 -17.57 2.66
CA SER A 141 -11.51 -16.32 1.93
C SER A 141 -11.85 -16.51 0.45
N TYR A 142 -12.24 -15.41 -0.17
CA TYR A 142 -11.96 -15.20 -1.60
C TYR A 142 -10.96 -14.06 -1.76
N GLU A 143 -10.12 -14.21 -2.77
CA GLU A 143 -9.14 -13.21 -3.18
C GLU A 143 -9.70 -12.39 -4.33
N TYR A 144 -9.39 -11.09 -4.29
CA TYR A 144 -9.84 -10.13 -5.28
C TYR A 144 -8.66 -9.29 -5.74
N GLU A 145 -8.37 -9.35 -7.03
CA GLU A 145 -7.21 -8.69 -7.62
C GLU A 145 -7.63 -7.89 -8.84
N ASN A 146 -7.19 -6.63 -8.91
CA ASN A 146 -7.34 -5.81 -10.09
C ASN A 146 -5.99 -5.32 -10.58
N LEU A 147 -5.80 -5.37 -11.89
CA LEU A 147 -4.74 -4.68 -12.59
C LEU A 147 -5.38 -3.62 -13.49
N VAL A 148 -4.98 -2.39 -13.30
CA VAL A 148 -5.36 -1.31 -14.21
C VAL A 148 -4.18 -1.04 -15.13
N LEU A 149 -4.36 -1.30 -16.41
CA LEU A 149 -3.37 -1.07 -17.47
C LEU A 149 -3.74 0.24 -18.18
N MET A 150 -2.81 1.16 -18.30
CA MET A 150 -2.99 2.42 -19.00
C MET A 150 -2.35 2.34 -20.38
N PHE A 151 -3.05 2.87 -21.38
CA PHE A 151 -2.65 2.91 -22.78
C PHE A 151 -2.44 4.34 -23.28
N THR A 152 -1.83 4.47 -24.44
CA THR A 152 -1.63 5.76 -25.10
C THR A 152 -2.94 6.51 -25.35
N ASP A 153 -3.98 5.77 -25.71
CA ASP A 153 -5.30 6.33 -26.01
C ASP A 153 -6.43 5.29 -25.82
N GLU A 154 -7.67 5.72 -25.97
CA GLU A 154 -8.86 4.89 -25.83
C GLU A 154 -8.94 3.80 -26.90
N GLY A 155 -8.53 4.11 -28.13
CA GLY A 155 -8.56 3.15 -29.25
C GLY A 155 -7.64 1.96 -28.97
N ALA A 156 -6.42 2.23 -28.47
CA ALA A 156 -5.47 1.22 -28.07
C ALA A 156 -6.01 0.34 -26.93
N ALA A 157 -6.60 0.94 -25.89
CA ALA A 157 -7.21 0.20 -24.78
C ALA A 157 -8.38 -0.68 -25.23
N LYS A 158 -9.27 -0.13 -26.07
CA LYS A 158 -10.43 -0.85 -26.61
C LYS A 158 -10.04 -2.04 -27.48
N ALA A 159 -8.97 -1.92 -28.25
CA ALA A 159 -8.43 -3.04 -29.04
C ALA A 159 -7.72 -4.08 -28.16
N ALA A 160 -6.99 -3.62 -27.14
CA ALA A 160 -6.18 -4.48 -26.28
C ALA A 160 -7.03 -5.37 -25.36
N ALA A 161 -8.14 -4.89 -24.80
CA ALA A 161 -8.92 -5.65 -23.82
C ALA A 161 -9.37 -7.02 -24.33
N PRO A 162 -10.07 -7.15 -25.47
CA PRO A 162 -10.46 -8.45 -26.01
C PRO A 162 -9.25 -9.27 -26.47
N ALA A 163 -8.18 -8.65 -27.00
CA ALA A 163 -6.99 -9.34 -27.46
C ALA A 163 -6.22 -9.98 -26.26
N LEU A 164 -6.00 -9.23 -25.18
CA LEU A 164 -5.42 -9.73 -23.92
C LEU A 164 -6.27 -10.85 -23.33
N GLY A 165 -7.60 -10.64 -23.30
CA GLY A 165 -8.54 -11.65 -22.83
C GLY A 165 -8.47 -12.94 -23.63
N GLN A 166 -8.39 -12.86 -24.95
CA GLN A 166 -8.30 -14.03 -25.83
C GLN A 166 -6.99 -14.79 -25.64
N VAL A 167 -5.87 -14.08 -25.59
CA VAL A 167 -4.54 -14.70 -25.41
C VAL A 167 -4.45 -15.42 -24.05
N ASP A 168 -4.98 -14.82 -22.99
CA ASP A 168 -4.98 -15.43 -21.65
C ASP A 168 -5.98 -16.60 -21.56
N PHE A 169 -7.13 -16.49 -22.19
CA PHE A 169 -8.13 -17.56 -22.31
C PHE A 169 -7.57 -18.79 -23.02
N ASP A 170 -6.88 -18.60 -24.14
CA ASP A 170 -6.30 -19.69 -24.92
C ASP A 170 -5.17 -20.39 -24.17
N ALA A 171 -4.40 -19.63 -23.37
CA ALA A 171 -3.30 -20.17 -22.56
C ALA A 171 -3.76 -21.08 -21.41
N ILE A 172 -5.00 -20.89 -20.90
CA ILE A 172 -5.54 -21.71 -19.81
C ILE A 172 -5.96 -23.08 -20.33
N GLY A 173 -6.46 -23.20 -21.54
CA GLY A 173 -6.99 -24.44 -22.08
C GLY A 173 -8.23 -24.96 -21.35
N GLY A 174 -9.28 -25.30 -22.09
CA GLY A 174 -10.53 -25.81 -21.51
C GLY A 174 -11.39 -24.77 -20.76
N SER A 175 -10.96 -23.50 -20.72
CA SER A 175 -11.72 -22.42 -20.13
C SER A 175 -13.09 -22.24 -20.80
N ARG A 176 -14.05 -21.69 -20.05
CA ARG A 176 -15.40 -21.44 -20.52
C ARG A 176 -15.71 -19.95 -20.45
N ARG A 177 -16.16 -19.38 -21.58
CA ARG A 177 -16.65 -18.00 -21.61
C ARG A 177 -17.87 -17.83 -20.73
N LEU A 178 -17.91 -16.71 -20.02
CA LEU A 178 -19.01 -16.26 -19.20
C LEU A 178 -19.47 -14.87 -19.69
N GLY A 179 -20.65 -14.43 -19.27
CA GLY A 179 -21.18 -13.10 -19.55
C GLY A 179 -21.49 -12.35 -18.27
N ILE A 180 -21.51 -11.03 -18.37
CA ILE A 180 -22.06 -10.10 -17.39
C ILE A 180 -23.01 -9.18 -18.14
N ASP A 181 -24.32 -9.30 -17.92
CA ASP A 181 -25.35 -8.61 -18.73
C ASP A 181 -25.15 -7.10 -18.81
N LYS A 182 -24.76 -6.49 -17.69
CA LYS A 182 -24.48 -5.06 -17.60
C LYS A 182 -23.21 -4.64 -18.39
N TYR A 183 -22.28 -5.56 -18.62
CA TYR A 183 -20.99 -5.34 -19.27
C TYR A 183 -20.76 -6.35 -20.39
N PRO A 184 -21.56 -6.29 -21.49
CA PRO A 184 -21.49 -7.28 -22.58
C PRO A 184 -20.14 -7.29 -23.30
N ASP A 185 -19.40 -6.18 -23.28
CA ASP A 185 -18.08 -6.06 -23.88
C ASP A 185 -16.94 -6.58 -22.98
N ALA A 186 -17.23 -6.96 -21.73
CA ALA A 186 -16.23 -7.57 -20.86
C ALA A 186 -15.88 -8.98 -21.34
N PHE A 187 -14.59 -9.26 -21.50
CA PHE A 187 -14.10 -10.58 -21.85
C PHE A 187 -13.95 -11.42 -20.57
N VAL A 188 -14.98 -12.15 -20.20
CA VAL A 188 -15.07 -12.90 -18.95
C VAL A 188 -14.97 -14.40 -19.20
N TYR A 189 -14.22 -15.13 -18.38
CA TYR A 189 -14.09 -16.58 -18.47
C TYR A 189 -13.75 -17.22 -17.14
N LEU A 190 -14.15 -18.49 -17.00
CA LEU A 190 -13.85 -19.32 -15.84
C LEU A 190 -12.38 -19.74 -15.88
N ASP A 191 -11.66 -19.62 -14.76
CA ASP A 191 -10.30 -20.13 -14.64
C ASP A 191 -10.34 -21.64 -14.35
N THR A 192 -10.01 -22.42 -15.38
CA THR A 192 -9.93 -23.89 -15.30
C THR A 192 -8.51 -24.40 -15.15
N SER A 193 -7.54 -23.52 -14.90
CA SER A 193 -6.14 -23.93 -14.69
C SER A 193 -5.90 -24.72 -13.40
N TYR A 194 -6.92 -24.77 -12.54
CA TYR A 194 -6.98 -25.59 -11.33
C TYR A 194 -8.25 -26.46 -11.35
N ASP A 195 -8.21 -27.63 -10.75
CA ASP A 195 -9.24 -28.67 -10.85
C ASP A 195 -10.64 -28.26 -10.32
N PHE A 196 -10.78 -27.12 -9.65
CA PHE A 196 -11.98 -26.78 -8.88
C PHE A 196 -12.87 -25.72 -9.50
N ASN A 197 -12.50 -25.10 -10.63
CA ASN A 197 -13.30 -24.02 -11.27
C ASN A 197 -13.74 -22.91 -10.27
N ALA A 198 -12.85 -22.55 -9.35
CA ALA A 198 -13.11 -21.62 -8.27
C ALA A 198 -12.72 -20.18 -8.59
N GLY A 199 -12.24 -19.93 -9.81
CA GLY A 199 -11.75 -18.62 -10.25
C GLY A 199 -12.43 -18.10 -11.50
N VAL A 200 -12.48 -16.79 -11.63
CA VAL A 200 -12.95 -16.07 -12.82
C VAL A 200 -11.99 -14.96 -13.17
N ARG A 201 -11.78 -14.74 -14.45
CA ARG A 201 -10.96 -13.66 -15.01
C ARG A 201 -11.78 -12.79 -15.92
N SER A 202 -11.48 -11.50 -15.93
CA SER A 202 -12.18 -10.53 -16.76
C SER A 202 -11.21 -9.48 -17.29
N TRP A 203 -11.37 -9.10 -18.56
CA TRP A 203 -10.68 -8.00 -19.22
C TRP A 203 -11.71 -7.03 -19.79
N TYR A 204 -11.63 -5.76 -19.39
CA TYR A 204 -12.60 -4.74 -19.79
C TYR A 204 -11.93 -3.41 -20.08
N ALA A 205 -12.25 -2.79 -21.21
CA ALA A 205 -11.75 -1.48 -21.60
C ALA A 205 -12.66 -0.36 -21.10
N THR A 206 -12.08 0.72 -20.56
CA THR A 206 -12.78 1.95 -20.19
C THR A 206 -11.88 3.17 -20.41
N GLY A 207 -12.29 4.09 -21.29
CA GLY A 207 -11.41 5.17 -21.72
C GLY A 207 -10.06 4.61 -22.19
N ARG A 208 -8.96 5.19 -21.73
CA ARG A 208 -7.60 4.71 -22.05
C ARG A 208 -7.08 3.58 -21.15
N PHE A 209 -7.95 2.92 -20.41
CA PHE A 209 -7.57 1.87 -19.48
C PHE A 209 -8.14 0.51 -19.85
N VAL A 210 -7.40 -0.54 -19.54
CA VAL A 210 -7.90 -1.90 -19.47
C VAL A 210 -7.86 -2.35 -18.02
N ILE A 211 -8.99 -2.85 -17.53
CA ILE A 211 -9.13 -3.43 -16.21
C ILE A 211 -9.06 -4.94 -16.36
N PHE A 212 -8.06 -5.57 -15.77
CA PHE A 212 -8.04 -7.00 -15.54
C PHE A 212 -8.51 -7.27 -14.12
N THR A 213 -9.53 -8.12 -13.95
CA THR A 213 -10.00 -8.56 -12.63
C THR A 213 -9.82 -10.07 -12.53
N TYR A 214 -9.23 -10.51 -11.42
CA TYR A 214 -9.16 -11.91 -11.04
C TYR A 214 -9.83 -12.10 -9.68
N VAL A 215 -10.76 -13.03 -9.62
CA VAL A 215 -11.44 -13.47 -8.38
C VAL A 215 -11.17 -14.95 -8.21
N TRP A 216 -10.66 -15.33 -7.05
CA TRP A 216 -10.45 -16.71 -6.65
C TRP A 216 -11.12 -16.98 -5.31
N ASP A 217 -12.00 -17.99 -5.24
CA ASP A 217 -12.75 -18.35 -4.03
C ASP A 217 -12.17 -19.65 -3.45
N ASN A 218 -11.41 -19.51 -2.35
CA ASN A 218 -10.76 -20.65 -1.69
C ASN A 218 -11.80 -21.62 -1.10
N VAL A 219 -12.95 -21.14 -0.63
CA VAL A 219 -14.02 -22.01 -0.13
C VAL A 219 -14.61 -22.88 -1.24
N MET A 220 -14.80 -22.33 -2.45
CA MET A 220 -15.20 -23.11 -3.62
C MET A 220 -14.14 -24.14 -4.00
N ALA A 221 -12.86 -23.76 -3.94
CA ALA A 221 -11.76 -24.67 -4.22
C ALA A 221 -11.70 -25.84 -3.23
N GLU A 222 -11.80 -25.56 -1.93
CA GLU A 222 -11.77 -26.58 -0.87
C GLU A 222 -12.99 -27.50 -0.90
N THR A 223 -14.16 -26.98 -1.22
CA THR A 223 -15.40 -27.76 -1.25
C THR A 223 -15.66 -28.48 -2.57
N GLY A 224 -14.94 -28.12 -3.63
CA GLY A 224 -15.19 -28.60 -4.99
C GLY A 224 -16.51 -28.11 -5.61
N VAL A 225 -17.13 -27.09 -5.02
CA VAL A 225 -18.43 -26.54 -5.48
C VAL A 225 -18.21 -25.21 -6.16
N SER A 226 -18.35 -25.17 -7.48
CA SER A 226 -18.21 -23.94 -8.27
C SER A 226 -19.54 -23.21 -8.40
N ASP A 227 -19.51 -21.88 -8.19
CA ASP A 227 -20.64 -20.97 -8.45
C ASP A 227 -20.20 -19.83 -9.38
N PRO A 228 -20.25 -20.02 -10.70
CA PRO A 228 -19.85 -18.99 -11.67
C PRO A 228 -20.69 -17.71 -11.59
N ALA A 229 -21.96 -17.79 -11.16
CA ALA A 229 -22.82 -16.62 -11.02
C ALA A 229 -22.33 -15.72 -9.87
N LYS A 230 -21.97 -16.31 -8.73
CA LYS A 230 -21.36 -15.59 -7.60
C LYS A 230 -20.00 -14.98 -7.97
N LEU A 231 -19.17 -15.70 -8.72
CA LEU A 231 -17.87 -15.20 -9.17
C LEU A 231 -18.01 -14.01 -10.14
N THR A 232 -18.91 -14.10 -11.13
CA THR A 232 -19.16 -12.99 -12.07
C THR A 232 -19.82 -11.79 -11.39
N ALA A 233 -20.67 -11.99 -10.38
CA ALA A 233 -21.21 -10.89 -9.58
C ALA A 233 -20.12 -10.10 -8.84
N ARG A 234 -19.08 -10.77 -8.33
CA ARG A 234 -17.93 -10.11 -7.72
C ARG A 234 -17.11 -9.31 -8.73
N VAL A 235 -16.93 -9.83 -9.97
CA VAL A 235 -16.29 -9.06 -11.06
C VAL A 235 -17.12 -7.82 -11.37
N GLN A 236 -18.44 -7.94 -11.45
CA GLN A 236 -19.33 -6.82 -11.73
C GLN A 236 -19.16 -5.68 -10.73
N LEU A 237 -18.97 -5.95 -9.43
CA LEU A 237 -18.70 -4.90 -8.43
C LEU A 237 -17.46 -4.07 -8.79
N GLY A 238 -16.39 -4.71 -9.29
CA GLY A 238 -15.21 -3.99 -9.77
C GLY A 238 -15.50 -3.12 -10.99
N LEU A 239 -16.25 -3.67 -11.94
CA LEU A 239 -16.63 -2.92 -13.14
C LEU A 239 -17.60 -1.77 -12.82
N ASP A 240 -18.37 -1.86 -11.73
CA ASP A 240 -19.22 -0.78 -11.26
C ASP A 240 -18.41 0.34 -10.57
N ALA A 241 -17.36 0.01 -9.84
CA ALA A 241 -16.59 0.94 -9.03
C ALA A 241 -15.38 1.58 -9.74
N ILE A 242 -14.61 0.80 -10.51
CA ILE A 242 -13.32 1.23 -11.05
C ILE A 242 -13.46 2.23 -12.20
N PRO A 243 -14.31 2.03 -13.24
CA PRO A 243 -14.41 2.97 -14.37
C PRO A 243 -14.75 4.42 -13.96
N PRO A 244 -15.76 4.69 -13.08
CA PRO A 244 -16.05 6.05 -12.66
C PRO A 244 -14.94 6.69 -11.81
N ALA A 245 -14.14 5.90 -11.12
CA ALA A 245 -12.97 6.39 -10.39
C ALA A 245 -11.83 6.77 -11.34
N LEU A 246 -11.55 5.92 -12.34
CA LEU A 246 -10.54 6.18 -13.37
C LEU A 246 -10.89 7.36 -14.28
N ALA A 247 -12.18 7.67 -14.47
CA ALA A 247 -12.61 8.85 -15.20
C ALA A 247 -12.13 10.16 -14.56
N LYS A 248 -11.78 10.14 -13.26
CA LYS A 248 -11.21 11.29 -12.54
C LYS A 248 -9.68 11.38 -12.67
N PHE A 249 -9.03 10.37 -13.22
CA PHE A 249 -7.57 10.35 -13.37
C PHE A 249 -7.15 11.45 -14.36
N PRO A 250 -6.26 12.39 -13.95
CA PRO A 250 -5.83 13.47 -14.84
C PRO A 250 -4.96 12.91 -15.96
N ALA A 251 -5.48 12.98 -17.17
CA ALA A 251 -4.74 12.56 -18.35
C ALA A 251 -3.54 13.50 -18.59
N ILE A 252 -2.35 12.93 -18.68
CA ILE A 252 -1.16 13.63 -19.15
C ILE A 252 -0.88 13.12 -20.57
N PRO A 253 -0.71 14.02 -21.56
CA PRO A 253 -0.30 13.65 -22.89
C PRO A 253 1.02 12.85 -22.88
N ALA A 254 1.16 11.89 -23.80
CA ALA A 254 2.32 11.00 -23.81
C ALA A 254 3.66 11.75 -23.99
N ASP A 255 3.66 12.85 -24.72
CA ASP A 255 4.80 13.74 -24.94
C ASP A 255 5.16 14.62 -23.73
N GLN A 256 4.28 14.69 -22.71
CA GLN A 256 4.50 15.44 -21.46
C GLN A 256 4.77 14.54 -20.26
N LEU A 257 4.84 13.24 -20.44
CA LEU A 257 5.07 12.31 -19.33
C LEU A 257 6.41 12.58 -18.60
N THR A 258 7.43 13.00 -19.32
CA THR A 258 8.75 13.33 -18.76
C THR A 258 8.81 14.65 -17.98
N GLU A 259 7.77 15.47 -18.06
CA GLU A 259 7.66 16.73 -17.31
C GLU A 259 7.12 16.55 -15.88
N GLN A 260 6.73 15.34 -15.51
CA GLN A 260 6.15 15.04 -14.20
C GLN A 260 7.19 15.12 -13.09
N GLN A 261 6.78 15.66 -11.94
CA GLN A 261 7.58 15.59 -10.73
C GLN A 261 7.62 14.14 -10.22
N VAL A 262 8.83 13.63 -9.94
CA VAL A 262 9.04 12.30 -9.35
C VAL A 262 8.67 12.30 -7.87
N ASP A 263 9.05 13.35 -7.16
CA ASP A 263 8.81 13.47 -5.72
C ASP A 263 7.80 14.58 -5.44
N MET A 264 6.62 14.21 -4.98
CA MET A 264 5.62 15.17 -4.53
C MET A 264 5.95 15.63 -3.11
N ASP A 265 6.17 16.92 -2.96
CA ASP A 265 6.41 17.61 -1.69
C ASP A 265 7.71 17.17 -0.96
N GLY A 266 8.67 16.58 -1.65
CA GLY A 266 9.98 16.19 -1.09
C GLY A 266 9.91 15.02 -0.09
N VAL A 267 8.85 14.19 -0.12
CA VAL A 267 8.69 13.08 0.85
C VAL A 267 9.49 11.86 0.43
N LEU A 268 9.57 11.57 -0.88
CA LEU A 268 10.40 10.48 -1.39
C LEU A 268 11.90 10.75 -1.14
N GLY A 269 12.32 12.00 -1.32
CA GLY A 269 13.67 12.44 -1.03
C GLY A 269 14.10 12.24 0.42
N ARG A 270 13.16 12.24 1.34
CA ARG A 270 13.36 11.98 2.77
C ARG A 270 13.45 10.49 3.12
N SER A 271 13.03 9.59 2.23
CA SER A 271 13.08 8.16 2.46
C SER A 271 14.46 7.57 2.18
N LEU A 272 14.84 6.55 2.93
CA LEU A 272 16.07 5.80 2.69
C LEU A 272 15.98 5.09 1.32
N PRO A 273 16.99 5.20 0.46
CA PRO A 273 16.93 4.55 -0.85
C PRO A 273 16.97 3.03 -0.72
N THR A 274 16.26 2.35 -1.59
CA THR A 274 16.33 0.90 -1.76
C THR A 274 17.72 0.50 -2.23
N VAL A 275 18.33 -0.49 -1.59
CA VAL A 275 19.56 -1.10 -2.09
C VAL A 275 19.25 -1.97 -3.31
N ALA A 276 20.20 -2.14 -4.21
CA ALA A 276 19.97 -2.82 -5.50
C ALA A 276 19.38 -4.24 -5.35
N VAL A 277 19.77 -4.99 -4.33
CA VAL A 277 19.25 -6.33 -4.03
C VAL A 277 17.77 -6.32 -3.63
N ASP A 278 17.27 -5.22 -3.06
CA ASP A 278 15.88 -5.12 -2.58
C ASP A 278 14.91 -4.69 -3.70
N GLN A 279 15.39 -4.08 -4.77
CA GLN A 279 14.53 -3.47 -5.81
C GLN A 279 13.58 -4.45 -6.49
N SER A 280 14.00 -5.71 -6.66
CA SER A 280 13.17 -6.73 -7.30
C SER A 280 12.10 -7.29 -6.36
N GLU A 281 12.32 -7.26 -5.06
CA GLU A 281 11.48 -7.93 -4.07
C GLU A 281 10.54 -6.97 -3.33
N ARG A 282 10.96 -5.73 -3.11
CA ARG A 282 10.27 -4.78 -2.24
C ARG A 282 9.50 -3.68 -2.96
N GLY A 283 9.46 -3.74 -4.27
CA GLY A 283 8.71 -2.82 -5.09
C GLY A 283 9.54 -1.62 -5.57
N ILE A 284 8.90 -0.82 -6.36
CA ILE A 284 9.46 0.34 -7.04
C ILE A 284 9.31 1.55 -6.10
N PRO A 285 10.37 2.36 -5.91
CA PRO A 285 10.28 3.56 -5.09
C PRO A 285 9.25 4.55 -5.64
N GLY A 286 8.38 5.07 -4.77
CA GLY A 286 7.36 6.01 -5.16
C GLY A 286 6.78 6.80 -4.00
N VAL A 287 5.98 7.82 -4.34
CA VAL A 287 5.26 8.65 -3.38
C VAL A 287 3.77 8.72 -3.74
N TYR A 288 2.95 8.52 -2.74
CA TYR A 288 1.50 8.37 -2.84
C TYR A 288 0.79 9.40 -1.95
N ASP A 289 -0.42 9.78 -2.31
CA ASP A 289 -1.30 10.44 -1.37
C ASP A 289 -1.84 9.45 -0.32
N ARG A 290 -2.74 9.89 0.56
CA ARG A 290 -3.33 9.00 1.57
C ARG A 290 -4.01 7.78 0.96
N HIS A 291 -4.79 7.96 -0.12
CA HIS A 291 -5.52 6.87 -0.75
C HIS A 291 -4.58 5.87 -1.42
N GLY A 292 -3.62 6.34 -2.21
CA GLY A 292 -2.59 5.48 -2.80
C GLY A 292 -1.71 4.79 -1.74
N GLY A 293 -1.44 5.46 -0.63
CA GLY A 293 -0.75 4.86 0.52
C GLY A 293 -1.51 3.68 1.13
N LEU A 294 -2.84 3.74 1.17
CA LEU A 294 -3.67 2.64 1.66
C LEU A 294 -3.68 1.42 0.73
N GLN A 295 -3.30 1.56 -0.55
CA GLN A 295 -3.04 0.40 -1.41
C GLN A 295 -1.84 -0.42 -0.91
N LEU A 296 -0.82 0.25 -0.36
CA LEU A 296 0.39 -0.39 0.17
C LEU A 296 0.21 -0.88 1.62
N PHE A 297 -0.68 -0.25 2.36
CA PHE A 297 -1.00 -0.54 3.77
C PHE A 297 -2.51 -0.80 3.91
N PRO A 298 -3.02 -1.92 3.38
CA PRO A 298 -4.46 -2.19 3.37
C PRO A 298 -5.00 -2.53 4.76
N GLY A 299 -6.30 -2.31 4.93
CA GLY A 299 -7.09 -2.69 6.10
C GLY A 299 -7.62 -1.51 6.91
N ASP A 300 -8.67 -1.77 7.66
CA ASP A 300 -9.41 -0.76 8.43
C ASP A 300 -8.55 -0.09 9.51
N GLU A 301 -7.61 -0.83 10.10
CA GLU A 301 -6.68 -0.28 11.10
C GLU A 301 -5.77 0.79 10.50
N ALA A 302 -5.24 0.54 9.30
CA ALA A 302 -4.39 1.52 8.61
C ALA A 302 -5.21 2.72 8.13
N ALA A 303 -6.41 2.50 7.60
CA ALA A 303 -7.31 3.57 7.18
C ALA A 303 -7.67 4.49 8.35
N THR A 304 -8.06 3.91 9.50
CA THR A 304 -8.35 4.63 10.74
C THR A 304 -7.13 5.40 11.25
N LEU A 305 -5.96 4.76 11.26
CA LEU A 305 -4.72 5.39 11.69
C LEU A 305 -4.36 6.59 10.81
N PHE A 306 -4.44 6.45 9.48
CA PHE A 306 -4.12 7.52 8.54
C PHE A 306 -5.10 8.69 8.68
N GLU A 307 -6.38 8.42 8.92
CA GLU A 307 -7.37 9.46 9.17
C GLU A 307 -7.10 10.22 10.47
N GLN A 308 -6.93 9.51 11.58
CA GLN A 308 -6.70 10.10 12.91
C GLN A 308 -5.42 10.93 12.97
N THR A 309 -4.36 10.45 12.33
CA THR A 309 -3.05 11.12 12.31
C THR A 309 -2.90 12.15 11.18
N GLY A 310 -3.89 12.23 10.29
CA GLY A 310 -3.89 13.13 9.15
C GLY A 310 -2.76 12.88 8.17
N VAL A 311 -2.45 11.61 7.89
CA VAL A 311 -1.49 11.24 6.84
C VAL A 311 -1.96 11.79 5.51
N ASP A 312 -1.13 12.57 4.85
CA ASP A 312 -1.40 13.14 3.53
C ASP A 312 -0.44 12.65 2.43
N ARG A 313 0.73 12.11 2.82
CA ARG A 313 1.71 11.49 1.90
C ARG A 313 2.34 10.26 2.53
N VAL A 314 2.60 9.28 1.68
CA VAL A 314 3.37 8.08 2.00
C VAL A 314 4.42 7.91 0.93
N ALA A 315 5.70 7.90 1.30
CA ALA A 315 6.77 7.47 0.43
C ALA A 315 7.16 6.03 0.74
N PHE A 316 7.35 5.24 -0.30
CA PHE A 316 7.84 3.88 -0.24
C PHE A 316 9.17 3.77 -1.01
N ASN A 317 10.22 3.27 -0.33
CA ASN A 317 11.55 3.12 -0.91
C ASN A 317 12.28 1.98 -0.16
N GLY A 318 13.52 2.15 0.29
CA GLY A 318 14.22 1.22 1.19
C GLY A 318 13.61 1.11 2.60
N GLY A 319 12.54 1.86 2.84
CA GLY A 319 11.64 1.88 3.97
C GLY A 319 10.39 2.68 3.61
N SER A 320 9.54 2.96 4.57
CA SER A 320 8.35 3.79 4.38
C SER A 320 8.48 5.08 5.21
N VAL A 321 8.07 6.20 4.63
CA VAL A 321 7.96 7.49 5.32
C VAL A 321 6.53 7.98 5.20
N PHE A 322 5.91 8.24 6.35
CA PHE A 322 4.55 8.77 6.47
C PHE A 322 4.64 10.23 6.88
N ARG A 323 4.00 11.13 6.13
CA ARG A 323 3.85 12.52 6.51
C ARG A 323 2.50 12.70 7.21
N ALA A 324 2.53 12.87 8.53
CA ALA A 324 1.37 13.12 9.35
C ALA A 324 1.02 14.63 9.35
N ARG A 325 -0.13 14.98 9.94
CA ARG A 325 -0.53 16.38 10.13
C ARG A 325 0.47 17.14 11.01
N ASP A 326 0.97 16.52 12.06
CA ASP A 326 1.86 17.09 13.06
C ASP A 326 2.75 16.04 13.73
N ALA A 327 3.60 16.45 14.66
CA ALA A 327 4.49 15.55 15.41
C ALA A 327 3.72 14.53 16.29
N ALA A 328 2.57 14.91 16.83
CA ALA A 328 1.73 13.99 17.62
C ALA A 328 1.15 12.88 16.72
N GLY A 329 0.72 13.22 15.51
CA GLY A 329 0.31 12.26 14.52
C GLY A 329 1.43 11.30 14.11
N ALA A 330 2.64 11.81 13.90
CA ALA A 330 3.81 10.97 13.61
C ALA A 330 4.12 10.00 14.77
N ALA A 331 4.09 10.48 16.00
CA ALA A 331 4.28 9.65 17.19
C ALA A 331 3.21 8.56 17.33
N ALA A 332 1.94 8.88 17.03
CA ALA A 332 0.85 7.91 17.04
C ALA A 332 1.04 6.82 15.96
N ILE A 333 1.54 7.16 14.77
CA ILE A 333 1.88 6.18 13.74
C ILE A 333 2.96 5.23 14.23
N VAL A 334 4.06 5.74 14.81
CA VAL A 334 5.13 4.90 15.35
C VAL A 334 4.60 4.02 16.47
N ALA A 335 3.82 4.55 17.41
CA ALA A 335 3.25 3.79 18.51
C ALA A 335 2.37 2.62 18.04
N ALA A 336 1.49 2.87 17.05
CA ALA A 336 0.62 1.85 16.50
C ALA A 336 1.41 0.77 15.74
N ARG A 337 2.35 1.19 14.87
CA ARG A 337 3.09 0.27 14.00
C ARG A 337 4.21 -0.49 14.71
N SER A 338 4.76 0.03 15.79
CA SER A 338 5.77 -0.66 16.62
C SER A 338 5.15 -1.55 17.69
N ALA A 339 3.83 -1.55 17.86
CA ALA A 339 3.14 -2.33 18.88
C ALA A 339 3.54 -3.82 18.85
N THR A 340 3.77 -4.35 20.03
CA THR A 340 4.14 -5.77 20.23
C THR A 340 2.89 -6.66 20.31
N SER A 341 3.04 -7.93 19.98
CA SER A 341 1.95 -8.90 19.95
C SER A 341 2.48 -10.31 20.23
N ARG A 342 1.65 -11.33 20.04
CA ARG A 342 2.11 -12.73 20.11
C ARG A 342 3.15 -13.05 19.03
N THR A 343 3.06 -12.40 17.87
CA THR A 343 3.95 -12.62 16.74
C THR A 343 5.06 -11.59 16.59
N PHE A 344 4.96 -10.47 17.29
CA PHE A 344 5.99 -9.42 17.31
C PHE A 344 6.49 -9.16 18.73
N ARG A 345 7.78 -9.38 18.95
CA ARG A 345 8.46 -9.15 20.22
C ARG A 345 9.33 -7.91 20.16
N PRO A 346 9.58 -7.23 21.31
CA PRO A 346 10.54 -6.13 21.34
C PRO A 346 11.91 -6.59 20.83
N ALA A 347 12.62 -5.71 20.17
CA ALA A 347 14.03 -5.86 19.80
C ALA A 347 14.80 -4.62 20.25
N GLU A 348 16.12 -4.74 20.39
CA GLU A 348 16.98 -3.64 20.81
C GLU A 348 16.98 -2.52 19.78
N SER A 349 16.79 -1.29 20.26
CA SER A 349 16.91 -0.07 19.45
C SER A 349 18.39 0.30 19.23
N PRO A 350 18.73 1.14 18.24
CA PRO A 350 20.10 1.62 18.07
C PRO A 350 20.61 2.38 19.30
N VAL A 351 21.86 2.17 19.67
CA VAL A 351 22.46 2.68 20.91
C VAL A 351 22.31 4.21 21.07
N ASN A 352 22.52 4.97 20.02
CA ASN A 352 22.49 6.44 20.08
C ASN A 352 21.19 7.04 19.50
N LEU A 353 20.13 6.24 19.33
CA LEU A 353 18.83 6.65 18.83
C LEU A 353 17.71 6.16 19.77
N PRO A 354 17.60 6.72 20.99
CA PRO A 354 16.71 6.21 22.04
C PRO A 354 15.22 6.36 21.71
N ASN A 355 14.84 7.25 20.78
CA ASN A 355 13.46 7.42 20.31
C ASN A 355 13.07 6.43 19.19
N ALA A 356 14.01 5.62 18.69
CA ALA A 356 13.65 4.53 17.78
C ALA A 356 13.04 3.36 18.56
N GLN A 357 12.10 2.67 17.94
CA GLN A 357 11.45 1.47 18.48
C GLN A 357 11.65 0.33 17.49
N CYS A 358 12.22 -0.79 17.96
CA CYS A 358 12.43 -1.96 17.12
C CYS A 358 11.63 -3.15 17.64
N ARG A 359 11.16 -4.00 16.69
CA ARG A 359 10.51 -5.28 17.01
C ARG A 359 10.99 -6.39 16.08
N LYS A 360 10.90 -7.61 16.58
CA LYS A 360 11.23 -8.83 15.84
C LYS A 360 9.97 -9.64 15.59
N TYR A 361 9.79 -10.10 14.36
CA TYR A 361 8.81 -11.11 14.04
C TYR A 361 9.23 -12.47 14.65
N SER A 362 8.32 -13.11 15.37
CA SER A 362 8.49 -14.40 16.05
C SER A 362 7.30 -15.32 15.82
N GLY A 363 6.51 -15.07 14.74
CA GLY A 363 5.37 -15.90 14.38
C GLY A 363 5.77 -17.26 13.79
N PRO A 364 4.80 -18.15 13.57
CA PRO A 364 5.03 -19.52 13.09
C PRO A 364 5.49 -19.58 11.63
N ILE A 365 5.13 -18.58 10.82
CA ILE A 365 5.49 -18.54 9.39
C ILE A 365 6.87 -17.91 9.27
N LYS A 366 7.80 -18.60 8.60
CA LYS A 366 9.13 -18.02 8.32
C LYS A 366 8.98 -16.90 7.29
N LEU A 367 9.10 -15.66 7.74
CA LEU A 367 9.16 -14.50 6.85
C LEU A 367 10.62 -14.26 6.40
N SER A 368 10.77 -13.70 5.20
CA SER A 368 12.08 -13.25 4.70
C SER A 368 12.60 -12.04 5.49
N ILE A 369 11.72 -11.27 6.11
CA ILE A 369 12.04 -10.09 6.92
C ILE A 369 11.69 -10.39 8.37
N SER A 370 12.65 -10.17 9.27
CA SER A 370 12.50 -10.50 10.69
C SER A 370 12.47 -9.28 11.62
N TYR A 371 13.12 -8.17 11.27
CA TYR A 371 13.25 -7.01 12.13
C TYR A 371 12.65 -5.77 11.49
N TYR A 372 11.94 -4.99 12.28
CA TYR A 372 11.28 -3.76 11.89
C TYR A 372 11.64 -2.68 12.91
N CYS A 373 12.12 -1.52 12.45
CA CYS A 373 12.44 -0.38 13.31
C CYS A 373 11.69 0.86 12.83
N TYR A 374 11.31 1.69 13.79
CA TYR A 374 10.47 2.86 13.60
C TYR A 374 11.08 4.06 14.30
N VAL A 375 10.91 5.26 13.74
CA VAL A 375 11.37 6.52 14.35
C VAL A 375 10.50 7.67 13.88
N THR A 376 10.48 8.76 14.65
CA THR A 376 9.86 10.03 14.28
C THR A 376 10.89 11.15 14.15
N HIS A 377 10.60 12.12 13.29
CA HIS A 377 11.23 13.44 13.27
C HIS A 377 10.21 14.48 12.78
N GLY A 378 9.92 15.49 13.60
CA GLY A 378 8.86 16.46 13.29
C GLY A 378 7.54 15.75 12.99
N ARG A 379 6.92 16.07 11.87
CA ARG A 379 5.67 15.45 11.40
C ARG A 379 5.85 14.15 10.61
N TYR A 380 7.07 13.63 10.52
CA TYR A 380 7.37 12.42 9.77
C TYR A 380 7.53 11.22 10.70
N ALA A 381 6.87 10.12 10.35
CA ALA A 381 7.12 8.79 10.90
C ALA A 381 7.81 7.94 9.85
N ALA A 382 8.80 7.15 10.24
CA ALA A 382 9.50 6.27 9.33
C ALA A 382 9.56 4.84 9.84
N GLU A 383 9.55 3.89 8.91
CA GLU A 383 9.67 2.46 9.15
C GLU A 383 10.72 1.87 8.19
N VAL A 384 11.59 1.04 8.72
CA VAL A 384 12.52 0.22 7.94
C VAL A 384 12.44 -1.24 8.38
N ALA A 385 12.82 -2.14 7.48
CA ALA A 385 12.79 -3.56 7.73
C ALA A 385 14.05 -4.26 7.21
N ALA A 386 14.48 -5.32 7.90
CA ALA A 386 15.66 -6.09 7.54
C ALA A 386 15.61 -7.53 8.09
N ASN A 387 16.52 -8.38 7.58
CA ASN A 387 16.65 -9.75 8.04
C ASN A 387 17.48 -9.87 9.30
N GLN A 388 18.37 -8.91 9.55
CA GLN A 388 19.29 -8.88 10.66
C GLN A 388 19.03 -7.63 11.52
N LEU A 389 19.20 -7.75 12.85
CA LEU A 389 18.96 -6.65 13.76
C LEU A 389 19.90 -5.47 13.48
N LEU A 390 21.18 -5.73 13.32
CA LEU A 390 22.17 -4.68 13.03
C LEU A 390 21.83 -3.89 11.75
N ASP A 391 21.43 -4.60 10.68
CA ASP A 391 21.01 -3.94 9.43
C ASP A 391 19.75 -3.07 9.66
N ALA A 392 18.75 -3.56 10.40
CA ALA A 392 17.58 -2.76 10.74
C ALA A 392 17.94 -1.53 11.58
N GLN A 393 18.88 -1.67 12.54
CA GLN A 393 19.37 -0.56 13.37
C GLN A 393 20.14 0.48 12.55
N GLN A 394 21.01 0.06 11.65
CA GLN A 394 21.74 0.97 10.75
C GLN A 394 20.79 1.68 9.78
N ARG A 395 19.83 0.97 9.21
CA ARG A 395 18.81 1.56 8.33
C ARG A 395 17.97 2.61 9.03
N ILE A 396 17.50 2.36 10.26
CA ILE A 396 16.67 3.35 10.96
C ILE A 396 17.49 4.55 11.44
N SER A 397 18.77 4.34 11.79
CA SER A 397 19.69 5.42 12.12
C SER A 397 19.96 6.34 10.92
N ALA A 398 20.21 5.74 9.75
CA ALA A 398 20.39 6.47 8.50
C ALA A 398 19.10 7.21 8.08
N GLN A 399 17.95 6.55 8.23
CA GLN A 399 16.64 7.13 7.95
C GLN A 399 16.35 8.34 8.85
N TYR A 400 16.67 8.25 10.15
CA TYR A 400 16.52 9.38 11.07
C TYR A 400 17.43 10.55 10.69
N ALA A 401 18.73 10.28 10.45
CA ALA A 401 19.65 11.31 10.02
C ALA A 401 19.18 12.01 8.74
N ARG A 402 18.65 11.25 7.80
CA ARG A 402 18.08 11.76 6.55
C ARG A 402 16.87 12.66 6.75
N LEU A 403 15.97 12.32 7.68
CA LEU A 403 14.83 13.19 8.04
C LEU A 403 15.32 14.51 8.63
N VAL A 404 16.29 14.45 9.58
CA VAL A 404 16.86 15.66 10.21
C VAL A 404 17.61 16.54 9.20
N ASN A 405 18.40 15.93 8.30
CA ASN A 405 19.17 16.69 7.31
C ASN A 405 18.26 17.32 6.24
N ALA A 406 17.08 16.75 6.00
CA ALA A 406 16.11 17.32 5.05
C ALA A 406 15.41 18.60 5.57
N ASP A 407 15.55 18.94 6.85
CA ASP A 407 14.99 20.14 7.46
C ASP A 407 16.03 21.26 7.62
N LYS A 408 17.29 21.02 7.20
CA LYS A 408 18.38 22.04 7.16
C LYS A 408 18.36 22.79 5.83
#